data_a9c751b9730d59534c55c41816dd9edb
#
_entry.id   a9c751b9730d59534c55c41816dd9edb
#
_cell.length_a   1.000
_cell.length_b   1.000
_cell.length_c   1.000
_cell.angle_alpha   90.00
_cell.angle_beta   90.00
_cell.angle_gamma   90.00
#
_symmetry.space_group_name_H-M   'P 1'
#
loop_
_entity.id
_entity.type
_entity.pdbx_description
1 polymer ?
#
loop_
_entity_poly.entity_id
_entity_poly.type
_entity_poly.pdbx_seq_one_letter_code
_entity_poly.pdbx_strand_id
1 'polypeptide(L)'
;MKELILATLVLAVSAPAFADPQNPPPANALAGYDKYELAPIEMGPPYAGDKGKEQAKAKIQGYMTAETDPIIEQWNKDATANTRGQTLVIEPRIEKLKVVSGGARFWAGAFAGDSYVVMKIRIVEQPSGVQLAEPEFYQRAAAMSGAWTIGGQDKDMLHRIVALANHYLETNYKDAVGGATGYDPK
;
A
#
# COMPACT_ATOMS: atom_id res chain seq x y z
N MET A 1 31.55 -49.08 39.73
CA MET A 1 31.90 -47.93 38.87
C MET A 1 30.65 -47.52 38.15
N LYS A 2 30.07 -46.38 38.51
CA LYS A 2 28.86 -45.83 37.90
C LYS A 2 29.29 -44.65 37.04
N GLU A 3 29.18 -44.79 35.75
CA GLU A 3 29.47 -43.69 34.83
C GLU A 3 28.28 -42.71 34.79
N LEU A 4 28.57 -41.46 35.08
CA LEU A 4 27.61 -40.36 35.06
C LEU A 4 27.63 -39.75 33.68
N ILE A 5 26.60 -40.00 32.86
CA ILE A 5 26.45 -39.37 31.52
C ILE A 5 25.86 -37.97 31.74
N LEU A 6 26.65 -36.97 31.54
CA LEU A 6 26.25 -35.55 31.57
C LEU A 6 25.60 -35.19 30.21
N ALA A 7 24.29 -35.11 30.15
CA ALA A 7 23.57 -34.66 28.96
C ALA A 7 23.58 -33.13 28.91
N THR A 8 24.35 -32.57 27.98
CA THR A 8 24.38 -31.13 27.73
C THR A 8 23.15 -30.72 26.89
N LEU A 9 22.20 -30.05 27.54
CA LEU A 9 21.03 -29.48 26.87
C LEU A 9 21.46 -28.20 26.13
N VAL A 10 21.54 -28.25 24.80
CA VAL A 10 21.75 -27.07 23.97
C VAL A 10 20.41 -26.36 23.79
N LEU A 11 20.19 -25.26 24.49
CA LEU A 11 19.08 -24.35 24.21
C LEU A 11 19.41 -23.58 22.92
N ALA A 12 18.73 -23.93 21.82
CA ALA A 12 18.73 -23.13 20.62
C ALA A 12 17.91 -21.85 20.88
N VAL A 13 18.59 -20.73 21.09
CA VAL A 13 17.96 -19.41 21.13
C VAL A 13 17.65 -19.04 19.68
N SER A 14 16.40 -19.23 19.25
CA SER A 14 15.92 -18.68 17.98
C SER A 14 15.80 -17.18 18.13
N ALA A 15 16.66 -16.43 17.41
CA ALA A 15 16.51 -14.98 17.29
C ALA A 15 15.14 -14.67 16.67
N PRO A 16 14.39 -13.68 17.19
CA PRO A 16 13.16 -13.25 16.53
C PRO A 16 13.50 -12.73 15.15
N ALA A 17 12.97 -13.37 14.10
CA ALA A 17 12.96 -12.78 12.78
C ALA A 17 12.10 -11.52 12.88
N PHE A 18 12.68 -10.34 12.60
CA PHE A 18 11.91 -9.12 12.47
C PHE A 18 11.02 -9.30 11.24
N ALA A 19 9.74 -9.57 11.45
CA ALA A 19 8.76 -9.62 10.39
C ALA A 19 8.63 -8.22 9.79
N ASP A 20 8.49 -8.14 8.47
CA ASP A 20 8.22 -6.87 7.80
C ASP A 20 6.95 -6.23 8.39
N PRO A 21 6.92 -4.89 8.51
CA PRO A 21 5.75 -4.19 9.04
C PRO A 21 4.48 -4.59 8.27
N GLN A 22 3.43 -4.94 8.99
CA GLN A 22 2.16 -5.36 8.41
C GLN A 22 1.07 -4.33 8.73
N ASN A 23 0.18 -4.10 7.78
CA ASN A 23 -1.09 -3.45 8.02
C ASN A 23 -2.01 -4.39 8.79
N PRO A 24 -2.72 -3.91 9.82
CA PRO A 24 -3.67 -4.73 10.55
C PRO A 24 -4.82 -5.17 9.64
N PRO A 25 -5.50 -6.28 9.98
CA PRO A 25 -6.73 -6.65 9.32
C PRO A 25 -7.80 -5.57 9.49
N PRO A 26 -8.72 -5.40 8.52
CA PRO A 26 -9.90 -4.57 8.71
C PRO A 26 -10.77 -5.14 9.85
N ALA A 27 -11.64 -4.31 10.42
CA ALA A 27 -12.54 -4.72 11.51
C ALA A 27 -13.46 -5.89 11.11
N ASN A 28 -13.82 -5.97 9.82
CA ASN A 28 -14.56 -7.05 9.20
C ASN A 28 -14.02 -7.31 7.80
N ALA A 29 -14.33 -8.49 7.21
CA ALA A 29 -14.12 -8.73 5.79
C ALA A 29 -14.80 -7.64 4.94
N LEU A 30 -14.20 -7.29 3.82
CA LEU A 30 -14.70 -6.23 2.95
C LEU A 30 -15.88 -6.67 2.07
N ALA A 31 -16.21 -7.97 2.03
CA ALA A 31 -17.39 -8.50 1.37
C ALA A 31 -18.68 -8.24 2.16
N GLY A 32 -19.82 -8.30 1.47
CA GLY A 32 -21.16 -8.26 2.11
C GLY A 32 -21.83 -6.90 2.10
N TYR A 33 -21.34 -5.96 1.31
CA TYR A 33 -21.94 -4.65 1.08
C TYR A 33 -22.82 -4.68 -0.18
N ASP A 34 -23.81 -3.78 -0.24
CA ASP A 34 -24.70 -3.65 -1.39
C ASP A 34 -24.03 -2.93 -2.56
N LYS A 35 -23.04 -2.10 -2.24
CA LYS A 35 -22.32 -1.29 -3.20
C LYS A 35 -20.87 -1.05 -2.73
N TYR A 36 -19.98 -0.90 -3.69
CA TYR A 36 -18.60 -0.53 -3.50
C TYR A 36 -18.27 0.70 -4.32
N GLU A 37 -17.57 1.66 -3.73
CA GLU A 37 -17.16 2.89 -4.40
C GLU A 37 -15.68 3.15 -4.19
N LEU A 38 -14.97 3.51 -5.27
CA LEU A 38 -13.61 4.02 -5.22
C LEU A 38 -13.66 5.54 -5.37
N ALA A 39 -13.26 6.27 -4.35
CA ALA A 39 -13.13 7.72 -4.43
C ALA A 39 -11.88 8.11 -5.24
N PRO A 40 -11.89 9.29 -5.90
CA PRO A 40 -10.68 9.83 -6.50
C PRO A 40 -9.58 9.99 -5.46
N ILE A 41 -8.31 9.75 -5.88
CA ILE A 41 -7.18 9.90 -4.97
C ILE A 41 -7.00 11.34 -4.53
N GLU A 42 -6.89 11.55 -3.23
CA GLU A 42 -6.56 12.84 -2.65
C GLU A 42 -5.06 13.01 -2.39
N MET A 43 -4.64 14.24 -2.22
CA MET A 43 -3.28 14.58 -1.81
C MET A 43 -3.33 15.52 -0.61
N GLY A 44 -2.68 15.10 0.48
CA GLY A 44 -2.58 15.89 1.69
C GLY A 44 -1.73 17.15 1.50
N PRO A 45 -1.98 18.23 2.29
CA PRO A 45 -1.05 19.32 2.36
C PRO A 45 0.32 18.82 2.87
N PRO A 46 1.48 19.35 2.43
CA PRO A 46 1.67 20.59 1.69
C PRO A 46 1.85 20.41 0.18
N TYR A 47 1.38 19.34 -0.43
CA TYR A 47 1.75 18.95 -1.78
C TYR A 47 0.84 19.50 -2.88
N ALA A 48 -0.33 19.95 -2.53
CA ALA A 48 -1.28 20.55 -3.48
C ALA A 48 -0.67 21.77 -4.19
N GLY A 49 -0.77 21.78 -5.54
CA GLY A 49 -0.23 22.86 -6.37
C GLY A 49 1.22 22.70 -6.85
N ASP A 50 1.96 21.69 -6.37
CA ASP A 50 3.26 21.33 -6.92
C ASP A 50 3.08 20.50 -8.20
N LYS A 51 3.51 21.07 -9.36
CA LYS A 51 3.30 20.42 -10.68
C LYS A 51 3.87 19.01 -10.78
N GLY A 52 5.04 18.76 -10.20
CA GLY A 52 5.66 17.43 -10.25
C GLY A 52 4.88 16.41 -9.43
N LYS A 53 4.34 16.81 -8.30
CA LYS A 53 3.54 15.97 -7.41
C LYS A 53 2.14 15.74 -7.97
N GLU A 54 1.54 16.76 -8.59
CA GLU A 54 0.26 16.59 -9.30
C GLU A 54 0.38 15.62 -10.49
N GLN A 55 1.51 15.63 -11.21
CA GLN A 55 1.76 14.62 -12.25
C GLN A 55 1.89 13.20 -11.68
N ALA A 56 2.55 13.04 -10.55
CA ALA A 56 2.66 11.74 -9.91
C ALA A 56 1.29 11.27 -9.38
N LYS A 57 0.49 12.15 -8.77
CA LYS A 57 -0.90 11.89 -8.38
C LYS A 57 -1.73 11.42 -9.58
N ALA A 58 -1.67 12.14 -10.69
CA ALA A 58 -2.41 11.79 -11.90
C ALA A 58 -2.01 10.40 -12.45
N LYS A 59 -0.73 10.02 -12.34
CA LYS A 59 -0.28 8.67 -12.71
C LYS A 59 -0.83 7.60 -11.78
N ILE A 60 -0.78 7.81 -10.47
CA ILE A 60 -1.37 6.87 -9.49
C ILE A 60 -2.86 6.73 -9.78
N GLN A 61 -3.59 7.83 -9.98
CA GLN A 61 -5.00 7.79 -10.37
C GLN A 61 -5.21 6.96 -11.63
N GLY A 62 -4.37 7.14 -12.66
CA GLY A 62 -4.43 6.35 -13.89
C GLY A 62 -4.22 4.85 -13.66
N TYR A 63 -3.29 4.45 -12.79
CA TYR A 63 -3.10 3.05 -12.40
C TYR A 63 -4.29 2.52 -11.61
N MET A 64 -4.84 3.30 -10.68
CA MET A 64 -6.04 2.91 -9.95
C MET A 64 -7.24 2.71 -10.87
N THR A 65 -7.45 3.62 -11.84
CA THR A 65 -8.49 3.46 -12.86
C THR A 65 -8.29 2.20 -13.71
N ALA A 66 -7.04 1.85 -14.04
CA ALA A 66 -6.77 0.68 -14.86
C ALA A 66 -6.84 -0.65 -14.09
N GLU A 67 -6.57 -0.65 -12.79
CA GLU A 67 -6.36 -1.88 -12.02
C GLU A 67 -7.29 -2.01 -10.81
N THR A 68 -7.59 -0.91 -10.09
CA THR A 68 -8.48 -0.94 -8.92
C THR A 68 -9.95 -0.86 -9.31
N ASP A 69 -10.32 0.00 -10.27
CA ASP A 69 -11.71 0.10 -10.74
C ASP A 69 -12.28 -1.26 -11.20
N PRO A 70 -11.55 -2.10 -11.99
CA PRO A 70 -12.03 -3.44 -12.33
C PRO A 70 -12.32 -4.36 -11.13
N ILE A 71 -11.53 -4.25 -10.05
CA ILE A 71 -11.77 -4.99 -8.81
C ILE A 71 -13.10 -4.55 -8.19
N ILE A 72 -13.28 -3.24 -8.06
CA ILE A 72 -14.50 -2.65 -7.51
C ILE A 72 -15.73 -2.97 -8.37
N GLU A 73 -15.59 -2.92 -9.69
CA GLU A 73 -16.66 -3.32 -10.61
C GLU A 73 -17.01 -4.80 -10.45
N GLN A 74 -16.01 -5.68 -10.26
CA GLN A 74 -16.29 -7.09 -10.01
C GLN A 74 -17.01 -7.28 -8.69
N TRP A 75 -16.59 -6.61 -7.62
CA TRP A 75 -17.27 -6.65 -6.33
C TRP A 75 -18.72 -6.16 -6.42
N ASN A 76 -19.00 -5.11 -7.21
CA ASN A 76 -20.34 -4.64 -7.47
C ASN A 76 -21.21 -5.62 -8.27
N LYS A 77 -20.60 -6.42 -9.17
CA LYS A 77 -21.31 -7.51 -9.88
C LYS A 77 -21.63 -8.68 -8.96
N ASP A 78 -20.71 -8.98 -8.04
CA ASP A 78 -20.87 -10.08 -7.08
C ASP A 78 -21.72 -9.69 -5.87
N ALA A 79 -21.95 -8.40 -5.66
CA ALA A 79 -22.82 -7.88 -4.62
C ALA A 79 -24.24 -8.42 -4.82
N THR A 80 -24.64 -9.35 -3.97
CA THR A 80 -26.05 -9.73 -3.86
C THR A 80 -26.76 -8.61 -3.13
N ALA A 81 -27.88 -8.14 -3.67
CA ALA A 81 -28.67 -7.08 -3.05
C ALA A 81 -28.98 -7.46 -1.58
N ASN A 82 -28.10 -7.04 -0.71
CA ASN A 82 -28.36 -7.04 0.72
C ASN A 82 -29.26 -5.85 0.98
N THR A 83 -30.43 -6.07 1.51
CA THR A 83 -31.42 -5.02 1.79
C THR A 83 -31.01 -4.05 2.90
N ARG A 84 -29.69 -3.97 3.22
CA ARG A 84 -29.15 -3.14 4.32
C ARG A 84 -28.89 -1.69 3.89
N GLY A 85 -28.78 -1.42 2.61
CA GLY A 85 -28.45 -0.08 2.08
C GLY A 85 -27.05 0.39 2.44
N GLN A 86 -26.09 -0.55 2.57
CA GLN A 86 -24.71 -0.24 2.98
C GLN A 86 -23.78 -0.17 1.78
N THR A 87 -23.02 0.91 1.70
CA THR A 87 -21.96 1.11 0.70
C THR A 87 -20.59 1.09 1.39
N LEU A 88 -19.64 0.35 0.85
CA LEU A 88 -18.25 0.42 1.25
C LEU A 88 -17.51 1.42 0.36
N VAL A 89 -16.98 2.48 0.94
CA VAL A 89 -16.22 3.53 0.24
C VAL A 89 -14.73 3.35 0.52
N ILE A 90 -13.96 3.33 -0.55
CA ILE A 90 -12.50 3.19 -0.54
C ILE A 90 -11.92 4.55 -0.92
N GLU A 91 -11.23 5.20 0.01
CA GLU A 91 -10.75 6.57 -0.11
C GLU A 91 -9.21 6.61 -0.07
N PRO A 92 -8.54 6.56 -1.24
CA PRO A 92 -7.08 6.62 -1.31
C PRO A 92 -6.58 8.04 -1.10
N ARG A 93 -5.45 8.18 -0.38
CA ARG A 93 -4.81 9.46 -0.12
C ARG A 93 -3.29 9.35 -0.12
N ILE A 94 -2.62 10.25 -0.84
CA ILE A 94 -1.16 10.39 -0.78
C ILE A 94 -0.79 11.21 0.45
N GLU A 95 -0.13 10.58 1.42
CA GLU A 95 0.33 11.24 2.65
C GLU A 95 1.70 11.88 2.47
N LYS A 96 2.60 11.19 1.78
CA LYS A 96 3.96 11.69 1.52
C LYS A 96 4.38 11.34 0.10
N LEU A 97 5.02 12.29 -0.56
CA LEU A 97 5.55 12.09 -1.91
C LEU A 97 6.84 12.89 -2.10
N LYS A 98 7.91 12.18 -2.42
CA LYS A 98 9.17 12.76 -2.88
C LYS A 98 9.50 12.16 -4.24
N VAL A 99 9.56 13.00 -5.27
CA VAL A 99 10.01 12.62 -6.61
C VAL A 99 11.27 13.39 -6.91
N VAL A 100 12.37 12.68 -7.11
CA VAL A 100 13.65 13.27 -7.50
C VAL A 100 13.70 13.34 -9.02
N SER A 101 13.74 14.56 -9.58
CA SER A 101 13.79 14.75 -11.02
C SER A 101 15.05 14.13 -11.65
N GLY A 102 14.95 13.66 -12.90
CA GLY A 102 16.08 13.10 -13.63
C GLY A 102 17.28 14.05 -13.72
N GLY A 103 17.04 15.35 -13.85
CA GLY A 103 18.09 16.37 -13.81
C GLY A 103 18.79 16.45 -12.44
N ALA A 104 18.05 16.44 -11.34
CA ALA A 104 18.63 16.41 -9.99
C ALA A 104 19.43 15.12 -9.74
N ARG A 105 19.00 13.99 -10.25
CA ARG A 105 19.75 12.71 -10.16
C ARG A 105 21.05 12.75 -10.96
N PHE A 106 21.04 13.39 -12.13
CA PHE A 106 22.23 13.51 -12.97
C PHE A 106 23.31 14.37 -12.31
N TRP A 107 22.94 15.51 -11.73
CA TRP A 107 23.90 16.46 -11.14
C TRP A 107 24.32 16.10 -9.70
N ALA A 108 23.41 15.55 -8.89
CA ALA A 108 23.67 15.24 -7.50
C ALA A 108 24.08 13.77 -7.27
N GLY A 109 23.96 12.90 -8.29
CA GLY A 109 24.32 11.49 -8.20
C GLY A 109 23.68 10.79 -7.00
N ALA A 110 24.49 10.00 -6.28
CA ALA A 110 24.05 9.27 -5.08
C ALA A 110 23.53 10.17 -3.94
N PHE A 111 23.85 11.47 -3.95
CA PHE A 111 23.41 12.42 -2.92
C PHE A 111 21.98 12.96 -3.17
N ALA A 112 21.40 12.74 -4.34
CA ALA A 112 20.01 13.14 -4.63
C ALA A 112 18.98 12.45 -3.72
N GLY A 113 19.35 11.31 -3.15
CA GLY A 113 18.49 10.47 -2.32
C GLY A 113 17.44 9.73 -3.16
N ASP A 114 16.59 8.98 -2.49
CA ASP A 114 15.56 8.16 -3.11
C ASP A 114 14.26 8.92 -3.34
N SER A 115 13.54 8.57 -4.40
CA SER A 115 12.12 8.89 -4.52
C SER A 115 11.31 7.94 -3.65
N TYR A 116 10.24 8.42 -3.04
CA TYR A 116 9.32 7.58 -2.28
C TYR A 116 7.90 8.11 -2.30
N VAL A 117 6.96 7.22 -2.06
CA VAL A 117 5.54 7.52 -1.89
C VAL A 117 4.99 6.77 -0.67
N VAL A 118 4.15 7.45 0.11
CA VAL A 118 3.34 6.88 1.17
C VAL A 118 1.89 7.16 0.83
N MET A 119 1.09 6.11 0.74
CA MET A 119 -0.34 6.18 0.47
C MET A 119 -1.11 5.51 1.60
N LYS A 120 -2.19 6.13 2.05
CA LYS A 120 -3.19 5.52 2.92
C LYS A 120 -4.47 5.27 2.15
N ILE A 121 -5.21 4.27 2.56
CA ILE A 121 -6.56 4.01 2.06
C ILE A 121 -7.49 3.93 3.26
N ARG A 122 -8.36 4.93 3.40
CA ARG A 122 -9.43 4.86 4.39
C ARG A 122 -10.58 4.05 3.82
N ILE A 123 -11.01 3.01 4.52
CA ILE A 123 -12.11 2.13 4.13
C ILE A 123 -13.26 2.36 5.09
N VAL A 124 -14.38 2.90 4.59
CA VAL A 124 -15.47 3.43 5.39
C VAL A 124 -16.80 2.85 4.95
N GLU A 125 -17.61 2.44 5.91
CA GLU A 125 -19.00 2.04 5.69
C GLU A 125 -19.91 3.27 5.67
N GLN A 126 -20.77 3.36 4.66
CA GLN A 126 -21.83 4.39 4.56
C GLN A 126 -23.21 3.73 4.68
N PRO A 127 -24.20 4.39 5.33
CA PRO A 127 -24.17 5.75 5.85
C PRO A 127 -23.61 5.89 7.29
N SER A 128 -23.18 4.79 7.95
CA SER A 128 -22.78 4.82 9.35
C SER A 128 -21.55 5.68 9.62
N GLY A 129 -20.65 5.85 8.63
CA GLY A 129 -19.37 6.52 8.78
C GLY A 129 -18.33 5.71 9.55
N VAL A 130 -18.59 4.43 9.82
CA VAL A 130 -17.66 3.55 10.54
C VAL A 130 -16.45 3.25 9.68
N GLN A 131 -15.26 3.57 10.17
CA GLN A 131 -14.00 3.22 9.53
C GLN A 131 -13.65 1.77 9.87
N LEU A 132 -13.53 0.93 8.84
CA LEU A 132 -13.17 -0.48 8.98
C LEU A 132 -11.66 -0.70 9.00
N ALA A 133 -10.92 0.10 8.24
CA ALA A 133 -9.46 0.03 8.15
C ALA A 133 -8.87 1.34 7.63
N GLU A 134 -7.58 1.54 7.86
CA GLU A 134 -6.78 2.59 7.24
C GLU A 134 -5.35 2.07 6.97
N PRO A 135 -5.17 1.10 6.04
CA PRO A 135 -3.85 0.59 5.72
C PRO A 135 -2.96 1.68 5.13
N GLU A 136 -1.67 1.62 5.51
CA GLU A 136 -0.62 2.48 4.97
C GLU A 136 0.33 1.67 4.08
N PHE A 137 0.65 2.21 2.93
CA PHE A 137 1.52 1.60 1.94
C PHE A 137 2.71 2.50 1.67
N TYR A 138 3.87 1.87 1.53
CA TYR A 138 5.13 2.55 1.25
C TYR A 138 5.80 1.93 0.04
N GLN A 139 6.30 2.77 -0.86
CA GLN A 139 7.19 2.35 -1.95
C GLN A 139 8.30 3.36 -2.16
N ARG A 140 9.46 2.85 -2.54
CA ARG A 140 10.62 3.67 -2.83
C ARG A 140 11.29 3.24 -4.15
N ALA A 141 11.92 4.20 -4.82
CA ALA A 141 12.78 3.98 -5.97
C ALA A 141 14.19 4.45 -5.61
N ALA A 142 15.16 3.53 -5.59
CA ALA A 142 16.54 3.84 -5.25
C ALA A 142 17.21 4.74 -6.28
N ALA A 143 18.03 5.70 -5.84
CA ALA A 143 18.71 6.65 -6.72
C ALA A 143 19.68 5.98 -7.70
N MET A 144 20.24 4.81 -7.35
CA MET A 144 21.32 4.15 -8.08
C MET A 144 20.91 2.99 -8.99
N SER A 145 19.66 2.53 -8.91
CA SER A 145 19.22 1.41 -9.74
C SER A 145 18.85 1.87 -11.16
N GLY A 146 19.84 2.04 -12.01
CA GLY A 146 19.69 2.26 -13.44
C GLY A 146 19.85 3.71 -13.92
N ALA A 147 21.07 4.19 -14.01
CA ALA A 147 21.45 5.48 -14.58
C ALA A 147 21.01 5.69 -16.06
N TRP A 148 20.38 4.68 -16.68
CA TRP A 148 20.05 4.68 -18.11
C TRP A 148 18.54 4.78 -18.42
N THR A 149 17.65 4.70 -17.42
CA THR A 149 16.21 4.88 -17.63
C THR A 149 15.69 6.08 -16.86
N ILE A 150 15.84 7.27 -17.44
CA ILE A 150 15.26 8.50 -16.90
C ILE A 150 13.75 8.32 -16.78
N GLY A 151 13.23 8.24 -15.54
CA GLY A 151 11.80 8.19 -15.24
C GLY A 151 11.15 6.79 -15.20
N GLY A 152 11.87 5.70 -15.56
CA GLY A 152 11.32 4.33 -15.48
C GLY A 152 11.02 3.89 -14.06
N GLN A 153 11.96 4.04 -13.15
CA GLN A 153 11.85 3.57 -11.77
C GLN A 153 10.81 4.30 -10.91
N ASP A 154 10.60 5.61 -11.17
CA ASP A 154 9.54 6.34 -10.49
C ASP A 154 8.16 5.87 -10.96
N LYS A 155 8.02 5.52 -12.24
CA LYS A 155 6.78 4.92 -12.75
C LYS A 155 6.53 3.57 -12.10
N ASP A 156 7.55 2.72 -12.01
CA ASP A 156 7.44 1.40 -11.38
C ASP A 156 7.11 1.51 -9.89
N MET A 157 7.67 2.52 -9.19
CA MET A 157 7.33 2.81 -7.79
C MET A 157 5.86 3.20 -7.63
N LEU A 158 5.35 4.09 -8.51
CA LEU A 158 3.96 4.54 -8.46
C LEU A 158 2.97 3.43 -8.86
N HIS A 159 3.38 2.52 -9.73
CA HIS A 159 2.60 1.33 -10.07
C HIS A 159 2.59 0.31 -8.91
N ARG A 160 3.77 0.02 -8.31
CA ARG A 160 3.88 -0.93 -7.21
C ARG A 160 3.06 -0.55 -5.98
N ILE A 161 2.91 0.76 -5.67
CA ILE A 161 2.08 1.15 -4.53
C ILE A 161 0.60 0.85 -4.77
N VAL A 162 0.12 0.98 -6.01
CA VAL A 162 -1.25 0.60 -6.38
C VAL A 162 -1.42 -0.92 -6.33
N ALA A 163 -0.47 -1.67 -6.88
CA ALA A 163 -0.50 -3.14 -6.81
C ALA A 163 -0.51 -3.66 -5.36
N LEU A 164 0.25 -3.03 -4.47
CA LEU A 164 0.27 -3.37 -3.05
C LEU A 164 -1.07 -3.08 -2.36
N ALA A 165 -1.68 -1.95 -2.69
CA ALA A 165 -3.00 -1.58 -2.21
C ALA A 165 -4.09 -2.54 -2.73
N ASN A 166 -4.05 -2.88 -4.01
CA ASN A 166 -4.97 -3.86 -4.61
C ASN A 166 -4.84 -5.22 -3.94
N HIS A 167 -3.60 -5.68 -3.69
CA HIS A 167 -3.37 -6.93 -2.98
C HIS A 167 -4.00 -6.93 -1.57
N TYR A 168 -3.89 -5.81 -0.83
CA TYR A 168 -4.56 -5.69 0.47
C TYR A 168 -6.08 -5.77 0.34
N LEU A 169 -6.67 -5.06 -0.62
CA LEU A 169 -8.12 -5.05 -0.86
C LEU A 169 -8.62 -6.47 -1.20
N GLU A 170 -8.01 -7.13 -2.17
CA GLU A 170 -8.40 -8.48 -2.61
C GLU A 170 -8.23 -9.54 -1.51
N THR A 171 -7.11 -9.49 -0.76
CA THR A 171 -6.83 -10.43 0.32
C THR A 171 -7.83 -10.29 1.46
N ASN A 172 -8.31 -9.07 1.73
CA ASN A 172 -9.25 -8.79 2.80
C ASN A 172 -10.73 -8.81 2.34
N TYR A 173 -11.00 -9.20 1.10
CA TYR A 173 -12.38 -9.24 0.59
C TYR A 173 -13.23 -10.28 1.34
N LYS A 174 -12.76 -11.53 1.40
CA LYS A 174 -13.51 -12.63 2.06
C LYS A 174 -13.16 -12.81 3.53
N ASP A 175 -11.92 -12.55 3.90
CA ASP A 175 -11.37 -12.79 5.23
C ASP A 175 -10.53 -11.58 5.67
N ALA A 176 -10.72 -11.10 6.90
CA ALA A 176 -9.97 -9.98 7.45
C ALA A 176 -8.60 -10.46 7.96
N VAL A 177 -7.56 -10.39 7.14
CA VAL A 177 -6.22 -10.93 7.45
C VAL A 177 -5.10 -9.88 7.54
N GLY A 178 -5.35 -8.65 7.04
CA GLY A 178 -4.32 -7.60 6.96
C GLY A 178 -3.44 -7.75 5.71
N GLY A 179 -2.22 -7.21 5.76
CA GLY A 179 -1.31 -7.30 4.62
C GLY A 179 -0.04 -6.47 4.74
N ALA A 180 0.89 -6.65 3.81
CA ALA A 180 2.17 -5.97 3.82
C ALA A 180 2.04 -4.45 3.68
N THR A 181 2.90 -3.69 4.38
CA THR A 181 3.02 -2.24 4.18
C THR A 181 3.92 -1.88 2.99
N GLY A 182 4.76 -2.82 2.53
CA GLY A 182 5.80 -2.57 1.53
C GLY A 182 6.97 -1.73 2.05
N TYR A 183 7.05 -1.49 3.35
CA TYR A 183 8.18 -0.82 3.97
C TYR A 183 9.35 -1.79 4.11
N ASP A 184 10.47 -1.44 3.46
CA ASP A 184 11.76 -2.13 3.59
C ASP A 184 12.74 -1.19 4.32
N PRO A 185 13.19 -1.55 5.53
CA PRO A 185 14.07 -0.70 6.35
C PRO A 185 15.53 -0.64 5.87
N LYS A 186 15.91 -1.30 4.75
CA LYS A 186 17.30 -1.33 4.24
C LYS A 186 17.75 0.00 3.69
#